data_4829d5bca4544057c7335d9c891c65be
#
_entry.id   4829d5bca4544057c7335d9c891c65be
#
_cell.length_a   1.000
_cell.length_b   1.000
_cell.length_c   1.000
_cell.angle_alpha   90.00
_cell.angle_beta   90.00
_cell.angle_gamma   90.00
#
_symmetry.space_group_name_H-M   'P 1'
#
loop_
_entity.id
_entity.type
_entity.pdbx_description
1 polymer ?
#
loop_
_entity_poly.entity_id
_entity_poly.type
_entity_poly.pdbx_seq_one_letter_code
_entity_poly.pdbx_strand_id
1 'polypeptide(L)'
;ELMDRQKNIRNFSIIAHIDHGKSTLADRLIEMTGMLTEREMNSQVLDSMDLERERGITIKLKAVRLVYKAKDGQEYLLNLIDTPGHVDFNYEVSRSLQACEGALVVVDASQGVEAQTLANVYLAIDQDLELVPIINKIDLPAARPDEVKQEIEDIIGIEAHDAPLISAKTGLGMEAVFDKIIEAVPHPTGDPKAPLKALIFDSYYDSYKGVICYIRVFDGVIKPGMEIEMMSNGATFEVVEVGVTTSGLLSLNELSAGDVGYFTASIKEVKEARVGDTVTEKSRPTKEALPGYKQVQPMVFCGIYPGEGEEYTEVREALEKLQVNDAALSFEAETSVALGFGFRCGFLGLLHMEIIQERLERESVSYTHLTLPTSPY
;
A
#
# COMPACT_ATOMS: atom_id res chain seq x y z
N GLU A 1 20.41 -15.21 16.28
CA GLU A 1 20.24 -13.75 16.50
C GLU A 1 19.21 -13.14 15.55
N LEU A 2 19.33 -13.29 14.21
CA LEU A 2 18.35 -12.74 13.27
C LEU A 2 16.99 -13.39 13.37
N MET A 3 16.90 -14.68 13.68
CA MET A 3 15.62 -15.37 13.91
C MET A 3 14.95 -14.93 15.21
N ASP A 4 15.72 -14.64 16.25
CA ASP A 4 15.18 -14.12 17.51
C ASP A 4 14.60 -12.71 17.35
N ARG A 5 15.22 -11.90 16.49
CA ARG A 5 14.74 -10.55 16.17
C ARG A 5 13.33 -10.57 15.58
N GLN A 6 12.98 -11.60 14.79
CA GLN A 6 11.67 -11.72 14.16
C GLN A 6 10.52 -11.76 15.18
N LYS A 7 10.74 -12.28 16.38
CA LYS A 7 9.73 -12.38 17.44
C LYS A 7 9.19 -11.02 17.85
N ASN A 8 9.95 -9.96 17.65
CA ASN A 8 9.58 -8.60 18.01
C ASN A 8 9.16 -7.75 16.81
N ILE A 9 8.87 -8.38 15.68
CA ILE A 9 8.35 -7.72 14.48
C ILE A 9 6.87 -8.02 14.34
N ARG A 10 6.07 -7.01 13.99
CA ARG A 10 4.65 -7.16 13.64
C ARG A 10 4.37 -6.43 12.34
N ASN A 11 3.94 -7.17 11.33
CA ASN A 11 3.59 -6.63 10.01
C ASN A 11 2.08 -6.65 9.86
N PHE A 12 1.49 -5.48 9.71
CA PHE A 12 0.03 -5.37 9.65
C PHE A 12 -0.43 -4.23 8.75
N SER A 13 -1.68 -4.35 8.32
CA SER A 13 -2.41 -3.33 7.58
C SER A 13 -3.63 -2.89 8.35
N ILE A 14 -4.26 -1.83 7.89
CA ILE A 14 -5.54 -1.35 8.39
C ILE A 14 -6.58 -1.49 7.29
N ILE A 15 -7.67 -2.18 7.60
CA ILE A 15 -8.84 -2.32 6.72
C ILE A 15 -9.96 -1.50 7.33
N ALA A 16 -10.51 -0.56 6.57
CA ALA A 16 -11.61 0.29 7.02
C ALA A 16 -12.42 0.79 5.83
N HIS A 17 -13.71 1.00 6.04
CA HIS A 17 -14.54 1.74 5.10
C HIS A 17 -14.11 3.21 5.07
N ILE A 18 -14.38 3.90 3.95
CA ILE A 18 -14.15 5.35 3.83
C ILE A 18 -14.84 6.06 5.01
N ASP A 19 -14.17 7.04 5.60
CA ASP A 19 -14.64 7.84 6.73
C ASP A 19 -14.78 7.08 8.08
N HIS A 20 -14.35 5.82 8.18
CA HIS A 20 -14.30 5.11 9.46
C HIS A 20 -13.06 5.42 10.31
N GLY A 21 -12.14 6.25 9.77
CA GLY A 21 -11.00 6.75 10.52
C GLY A 21 -9.69 6.02 10.30
N LYS A 22 -9.51 5.40 9.14
CA LYS A 22 -8.28 4.69 8.77
C LYS A 22 -7.04 5.60 8.86
N SER A 23 -7.06 6.73 8.16
CA SER A 23 -5.93 7.67 8.15
C SER A 23 -5.68 8.29 9.52
N THR A 24 -6.74 8.61 10.25
CA THR A 24 -6.64 9.16 11.60
C THR A 24 -6.00 8.15 12.56
N LEU A 25 -6.39 6.87 12.46
CA LEU A 25 -5.79 5.81 13.26
C LEU A 25 -4.31 5.63 12.92
N ALA A 26 -3.97 5.57 11.64
CA ALA A 26 -2.58 5.44 11.20
C ALA A 26 -1.73 6.61 11.72
N ASP A 27 -2.20 7.84 11.57
CA ASP A 27 -1.52 9.03 12.07
C ASP A 27 -1.33 8.99 13.59
N ARG A 28 -2.34 8.51 14.33
CA ARG A 28 -2.25 8.39 15.78
C ARG A 28 -1.21 7.35 16.22
N LEU A 29 -1.14 6.22 15.52
CA LEU A 29 -0.10 5.21 15.78
C LEU A 29 1.30 5.79 15.54
N ILE A 30 1.48 6.53 14.46
CA ILE A 30 2.75 7.18 14.11
C ILE A 30 3.13 8.23 15.17
N GLU A 31 2.19 9.07 15.59
CA GLU A 31 2.41 10.10 16.61
C GLU A 31 2.82 9.48 17.96
N MET A 32 2.11 8.46 18.42
CA MET A 32 2.35 7.85 19.72
C MET A 32 3.67 7.07 19.80
N THR A 33 4.26 6.72 18.67
CA THR A 33 5.60 6.12 18.62
C THR A 33 6.72 7.18 18.60
N GLY A 34 6.37 8.46 18.62
CA GLY A 34 7.33 9.57 18.67
C GLY A 34 8.09 9.84 17.38
N MET A 35 7.64 9.28 16.26
CA MET A 35 8.31 9.46 14.97
C MET A 35 8.16 10.84 14.37
N LEU A 36 7.04 11.52 14.63
CA LEU A 36 6.71 12.79 13.99
C LEU A 36 6.32 13.84 15.01
N THR A 37 6.61 15.12 14.68
CA THR A 37 6.11 16.26 15.42
C THR A 37 4.64 16.50 15.06
N GLU A 38 3.92 17.22 15.93
CA GLU A 38 2.53 17.60 15.69
C GLU A 38 2.34 18.34 14.36
N ARG A 39 3.31 19.16 13.97
CA ARG A 39 3.28 19.89 12.70
C ARG A 39 3.38 18.97 11.49
N GLU A 40 4.22 17.94 11.58
CA GLU A 40 4.38 16.94 10.52
C GLU A 40 3.14 16.04 10.41
N MET A 41 2.48 15.75 11.53
CA MET A 41 1.24 14.98 11.55
C MET A 41 0.08 15.64 10.81
N ASN A 42 0.01 16.95 10.82
CA ASN A 42 -1.06 17.71 10.13
C ASN A 42 -1.07 17.48 8.61
N SER A 43 -0.02 16.90 8.05
CA SER A 43 0.05 16.59 6.62
C SER A 43 -0.41 15.18 6.26
N GLN A 44 -0.82 14.37 7.21
CA GLN A 44 -1.20 12.95 7.02
C GLN A 44 -0.16 12.16 6.21
N VAL A 45 0.80 11.58 6.90
CA VAL A 45 2.03 11.01 6.34
C VAL A 45 1.78 9.95 5.25
N LEU A 46 0.73 9.13 5.41
CA LEU A 46 0.41 8.09 4.44
C LEU A 46 -0.31 8.63 3.20
N ASP A 47 -0.97 9.78 3.31
CA ASP A 47 -1.65 10.42 2.19
C ASP A 47 -0.74 11.51 1.61
N SER A 48 0.23 11.10 0.82
CA SER A 48 1.27 11.99 0.29
C SER A 48 0.87 12.79 -0.95
N MET A 49 -0.24 12.45 -1.59
CA MET A 49 -0.76 13.13 -2.76
C MET A 49 -1.96 14.00 -2.38
N ASP A 50 -2.00 15.24 -2.84
CA ASP A 50 -3.10 16.15 -2.55
C ASP A 50 -4.46 15.60 -2.96
N LEU A 51 -4.51 14.93 -4.11
CA LEU A 51 -5.73 14.31 -4.62
C LEU A 51 -6.26 13.20 -3.71
N GLU A 52 -5.37 12.40 -3.14
CA GLU A 52 -5.73 11.35 -2.17
C GLU A 52 -6.37 11.97 -0.93
N ARG A 53 -5.79 13.05 -0.40
CA ARG A 53 -6.33 13.77 0.76
C ARG A 53 -7.70 14.36 0.50
N GLU A 54 -7.86 15.01 -0.65
CA GLU A 54 -9.14 15.62 -1.04
C GLU A 54 -10.26 14.59 -1.15
N ARG A 55 -9.97 13.39 -1.66
CA ARG A 55 -10.93 12.32 -1.80
C ARG A 55 -11.10 11.46 -0.56
N GLY A 56 -10.20 11.61 0.43
CA GLY A 56 -10.18 10.80 1.64
C GLY A 56 -9.86 9.32 1.37
N ILE A 57 -9.13 9.03 0.30
CA ILE A 57 -8.71 7.68 -0.09
C ILE A 57 -7.19 7.63 -0.28
N THR A 58 -6.62 6.44 -0.10
CA THR A 58 -5.21 6.16 -0.38
C THR A 58 -5.13 5.38 -1.68
N ILE A 59 -4.47 5.92 -2.70
CA ILE A 59 -4.29 5.26 -4.00
C ILE A 59 -2.90 4.65 -4.15
N LYS A 60 -1.93 5.03 -3.34
CA LYS A 60 -0.60 4.43 -3.29
C LYS A 60 -0.40 3.70 -1.99
N LEU A 61 0.27 2.55 -2.09
CA LEU A 61 0.66 1.75 -0.94
C LEU A 61 1.96 2.28 -0.39
N LYS A 62 2.03 2.43 0.94
CA LYS A 62 3.22 2.84 1.67
C LYS A 62 3.41 2.00 2.90
N ALA A 63 4.64 1.87 3.35
CA ALA A 63 4.99 1.15 4.56
C ALA A 63 5.80 2.06 5.47
N VAL A 64 5.44 2.06 6.75
CA VAL A 64 6.12 2.87 7.77
C VAL A 64 6.57 1.95 8.90
N ARG A 65 7.82 2.06 9.30
CA ARG A 65 8.35 1.35 10.47
C ARG A 65 8.16 2.20 11.72
N LEU A 66 7.45 1.64 12.70
CA LEU A 66 7.24 2.23 14.01
C LEU A 66 8.05 1.45 15.05
N VAL A 67 8.70 2.14 15.97
CA VAL A 67 9.40 1.52 17.08
C VAL A 67 8.56 1.77 18.33
N TYR A 68 8.09 0.71 18.96
CA TYR A 68 7.19 0.80 20.12
C TYR A 68 7.76 0.05 21.32
N LYS A 69 7.86 0.73 22.45
CA LYS A 69 8.27 0.12 23.70
C LYS A 69 7.03 -0.33 24.46
N ALA A 70 6.86 -1.63 24.59
CA ALA A 70 5.69 -2.24 25.20
C ALA A 70 5.78 -2.27 26.74
N LYS A 71 4.66 -2.63 27.38
CA LYS A 71 4.56 -2.77 28.83
C LYS A 71 5.46 -3.88 29.37
N ASP A 72 5.78 -4.89 28.57
CA ASP A 72 6.71 -5.98 28.94
C ASP A 72 8.18 -5.54 28.97
N GLY A 73 8.46 -4.28 28.67
CA GLY A 73 9.80 -3.71 28.59
C GLY A 73 10.55 -3.99 27.31
N GLN A 74 9.98 -4.77 26.40
CA GLN A 74 10.58 -5.08 25.10
C GLN A 74 10.23 -4.03 24.08
N GLU A 75 11.16 -3.84 23.13
CA GLU A 75 10.97 -2.98 21.98
C GLU A 75 10.48 -3.80 20.80
N TYR A 76 9.42 -3.35 20.15
CA TYR A 76 8.83 -3.98 18.96
C TYR A 76 8.98 -3.10 17.74
N LEU A 77 9.22 -3.73 16.61
CA LEU A 77 9.18 -3.09 15.29
C LEU A 77 7.79 -3.35 14.67
N LEU A 78 7.01 -2.30 14.55
CA LEU A 78 5.68 -2.39 13.97
C LEU A 78 5.74 -1.82 12.55
N ASN A 79 5.56 -2.67 11.56
CA ASN A 79 5.52 -2.25 10.17
C ASN A 79 4.07 -2.09 9.75
N LEU A 80 3.66 -0.85 9.58
CA LEU A 80 2.32 -0.50 9.10
C LEU A 80 2.37 -0.38 7.59
N ILE A 81 1.63 -1.26 6.92
CA ILE A 81 1.52 -1.26 5.45
C ILE A 81 0.14 -0.71 5.11
N ASP A 82 0.09 0.42 4.41
CA ASP A 82 -1.16 1.02 4.01
C ASP A 82 -1.73 0.35 2.77
N THR A 83 -3.05 0.29 2.69
CA THR A 83 -3.78 -0.28 1.56
C THR A 83 -4.76 0.75 1.01
N PRO A 84 -4.96 0.82 -0.33
CA PRO A 84 -6.01 1.66 -0.87
C PRO A 84 -7.39 1.15 -0.45
N GLY A 85 -8.31 2.07 -0.20
CA GLY A 85 -9.66 1.74 0.27
C GLY A 85 -10.66 1.43 -0.84
N HIS A 86 -10.25 1.37 -2.10
CA HIS A 86 -11.17 1.28 -3.24
C HIS A 86 -11.06 -0.03 -4.01
N VAL A 87 -12.20 -0.49 -4.57
CA VAL A 87 -12.31 -1.77 -5.28
C VAL A 87 -11.48 -1.87 -6.56
N ASP A 88 -11.15 -0.75 -7.21
CA ASP A 88 -10.34 -0.75 -8.44
C ASP A 88 -8.91 -1.26 -8.21
N PHE A 89 -8.46 -1.30 -6.96
CA PHE A 89 -7.10 -1.64 -6.60
C PHE A 89 -6.97 -3.00 -5.88
N ASN A 90 -7.90 -3.93 -6.15
CA ASN A 90 -7.93 -5.24 -5.49
C ASN A 90 -6.61 -6.01 -5.59
N TYR A 91 -5.93 -5.94 -6.73
CA TYR A 91 -4.64 -6.63 -6.91
C TYR A 91 -3.58 -6.05 -5.99
N GLU A 92 -3.45 -4.72 -5.95
CA GLU A 92 -2.49 -4.03 -5.09
C GLU A 92 -2.82 -4.23 -3.61
N VAL A 93 -4.09 -4.19 -3.25
CA VAL A 93 -4.54 -4.50 -1.88
C VAL A 93 -4.11 -5.92 -1.50
N SER A 94 -4.36 -6.91 -2.36
CA SER A 94 -3.96 -8.30 -2.11
C SER A 94 -2.46 -8.44 -1.93
N ARG A 95 -1.66 -7.72 -2.72
CA ARG A 95 -0.19 -7.80 -2.63
C ARG A 95 0.32 -7.15 -1.34
N SER A 96 -0.22 -6.02 -0.90
CA SER A 96 0.18 -5.46 0.38
C SER A 96 -0.30 -6.31 1.56
N LEU A 97 -1.48 -6.90 1.50
CA LEU A 97 -1.93 -7.86 2.52
C LEU A 97 -1.04 -9.10 2.57
N GLN A 98 -0.56 -9.57 1.42
CA GLN A 98 0.41 -10.69 1.36
C GLN A 98 1.69 -10.39 2.14
N ALA A 99 2.08 -9.13 2.25
CA ALA A 99 3.26 -8.72 3.00
C ALA A 99 3.04 -8.73 4.54
N CYS A 100 1.80 -8.89 5.00
CA CYS A 100 1.40 -8.81 6.41
C CYS A 100 1.12 -10.17 7.01
N GLU A 101 1.15 -10.25 8.35
CA GLU A 101 0.63 -11.36 9.13
C GLU A 101 -0.71 -11.04 9.78
N GLY A 102 -1.07 -9.78 9.88
CA GLY A 102 -2.35 -9.36 10.47
C GLY A 102 -2.93 -8.12 9.82
N ALA A 103 -4.20 -7.88 10.10
CA ALA A 103 -4.91 -6.69 9.67
C ALA A 103 -5.83 -6.20 10.77
N LEU A 104 -5.80 -4.89 11.03
CA LEU A 104 -6.75 -4.24 11.91
C LEU A 104 -8.01 -3.94 11.11
N VAL A 105 -9.14 -4.47 11.55
CA VAL A 105 -10.44 -4.21 10.91
C VAL A 105 -11.13 -3.11 11.71
N VAL A 106 -11.13 -1.91 11.19
CA VAL A 106 -11.65 -0.72 11.87
C VAL A 106 -13.11 -0.50 11.48
N VAL A 107 -13.98 -0.47 12.48
CA VAL A 107 -15.42 -0.27 12.30
C VAL A 107 -15.85 0.94 13.11
N ASP A 108 -16.64 1.81 12.49
CA ASP A 108 -17.24 2.97 13.14
C ASP A 108 -18.32 2.53 14.13
N ALA A 109 -18.22 2.97 15.38
CA ALA A 109 -19.15 2.59 16.44
C ALA A 109 -20.60 3.07 16.21
N SER A 110 -20.79 4.06 15.33
CA SER A 110 -22.11 4.61 15.02
C SER A 110 -22.72 4.01 13.75
N GLN A 111 -21.89 3.72 12.74
CA GLN A 111 -22.36 3.23 11.44
C GLN A 111 -22.36 1.70 11.32
N GLY A 112 -21.46 1.03 12.05
CA GLY A 112 -21.34 -0.43 11.98
C GLY A 112 -20.60 -0.93 10.75
N VAL A 113 -20.78 -2.21 10.43
CA VAL A 113 -20.08 -2.89 9.33
C VAL A 113 -20.62 -2.46 7.97
N GLU A 114 -19.72 -2.07 7.07
CA GLU A 114 -20.03 -1.65 5.71
C GLU A 114 -19.60 -2.68 4.68
N ALA A 115 -20.29 -2.74 3.54
CA ALA A 115 -20.03 -3.74 2.49
C ALA A 115 -18.60 -3.68 1.93
N GLN A 116 -18.00 -2.49 1.79
CA GLN A 116 -16.64 -2.34 1.30
C GLN A 116 -15.61 -2.97 2.26
N THR A 117 -15.84 -2.89 3.56
CA THR A 117 -15.00 -3.55 4.56
C THR A 117 -14.96 -5.06 4.32
N LEU A 118 -16.12 -5.66 3.99
CA LEU A 118 -16.19 -7.10 3.73
C LEU A 118 -15.34 -7.54 2.55
N ALA A 119 -15.29 -6.77 1.47
CA ALA A 119 -14.46 -7.10 0.31
C ALA A 119 -12.98 -7.21 0.70
N ASN A 120 -12.47 -6.23 1.44
CA ASN A 120 -11.08 -6.23 1.90
C ASN A 120 -10.81 -7.29 2.97
N VAL A 121 -11.79 -7.57 3.83
CA VAL A 121 -11.69 -8.67 4.81
C VAL A 121 -11.52 -10.01 4.10
N TYR A 122 -12.29 -10.27 3.03
CA TYR A 122 -12.15 -11.50 2.26
C TYR A 122 -10.75 -11.62 1.60
N LEU A 123 -10.21 -10.51 1.10
CA LEU A 123 -8.84 -10.49 0.57
C LEU A 123 -7.81 -10.84 1.66
N ALA A 124 -8.02 -10.34 2.88
CA ALA A 124 -7.15 -10.65 4.03
C ALA A 124 -7.27 -12.13 4.44
N ILE A 125 -8.48 -12.67 4.45
CA ILE A 125 -8.72 -14.10 4.73
C ILE A 125 -8.00 -14.97 3.70
N ASP A 126 -8.06 -14.61 2.43
CA ASP A 126 -7.37 -15.35 1.36
C ASP A 126 -5.85 -15.37 1.54
N GLN A 127 -5.29 -14.39 2.26
CA GLN A 127 -3.87 -14.31 2.59
C GLN A 127 -3.53 -14.90 3.97
N ASP A 128 -4.48 -15.57 4.63
CA ASP A 128 -4.33 -16.17 5.96
C ASP A 128 -3.93 -15.17 7.05
N LEU A 129 -4.39 -13.93 6.97
CA LEU A 129 -4.09 -12.92 7.98
C LEU A 129 -4.92 -13.10 9.24
N GLU A 130 -4.32 -12.82 10.40
CA GLU A 130 -5.06 -12.65 11.65
C GLU A 130 -5.82 -11.33 11.61
N LEU A 131 -7.13 -11.38 11.77
CA LEU A 131 -8.00 -10.19 11.76
C LEU A 131 -8.23 -9.72 13.19
N VAL A 132 -7.94 -8.43 13.43
CA VAL A 132 -8.06 -7.79 14.75
C VAL A 132 -9.12 -6.70 14.65
N PRO A 133 -10.33 -6.88 15.21
CA PRO A 133 -11.35 -5.85 15.16
C PRO A 133 -11.03 -4.69 16.10
N ILE A 134 -11.25 -3.47 15.61
CA ILE A 134 -11.09 -2.22 16.35
C ILE A 134 -12.36 -1.40 16.16
N ILE A 135 -12.98 -0.97 17.26
CA ILE A 135 -14.19 -0.15 17.19
C ILE A 135 -13.83 1.30 17.47
N ASN A 136 -13.97 2.12 16.44
CA ASN A 136 -13.54 3.52 16.46
C ASN A 136 -14.74 4.47 16.62
N LYS A 137 -14.43 5.72 16.96
CA LYS A 137 -15.40 6.81 17.12
C LYS A 137 -16.37 6.59 18.28
N ILE A 138 -15.90 5.99 19.36
CA ILE A 138 -16.73 5.78 20.57
C ILE A 138 -17.09 7.10 21.27
N ASP A 139 -16.42 8.20 20.92
CA ASP A 139 -16.69 9.55 21.41
C ASP A 139 -17.99 10.15 20.82
N LEU A 140 -18.51 9.59 19.72
CA LEU A 140 -19.73 10.10 19.10
C LEU A 140 -20.98 9.78 19.93
N PRO A 141 -21.95 10.71 20.00
CA PRO A 141 -23.20 10.46 20.75
C PRO A 141 -23.98 9.26 20.23
N ALA A 142 -23.92 8.97 18.94
CA ALA A 142 -24.61 7.85 18.31
C ALA A 142 -23.84 6.52 18.40
N ALA A 143 -22.72 6.48 19.09
CA ALA A 143 -21.93 5.26 19.23
C ALA A 143 -22.70 4.17 19.97
N ARG A 144 -22.68 2.93 19.41
CA ARG A 144 -23.35 1.75 19.96
C ARG A 144 -22.40 0.56 19.91
N PRO A 145 -21.30 0.60 20.71
CA PRO A 145 -20.21 -0.37 20.58
C PRO A 145 -20.62 -1.83 20.78
N ASP A 146 -21.54 -2.11 21.70
CA ASP A 146 -21.97 -3.50 21.96
C ASP A 146 -22.74 -4.08 20.77
N GLU A 147 -23.60 -3.28 20.13
CA GLU A 147 -24.30 -3.70 18.92
C GLU A 147 -23.32 -3.92 17.76
N VAL A 148 -22.32 -3.05 17.63
CA VAL A 148 -21.30 -3.16 16.57
C VAL A 148 -20.42 -4.38 16.78
N LYS A 149 -20.08 -4.72 18.02
CA LYS A 149 -19.38 -5.98 18.34
C LYS A 149 -20.17 -7.18 17.83
N GLN A 150 -21.48 -7.18 18.05
CA GLN A 150 -22.35 -8.25 17.59
C GLN A 150 -22.44 -8.30 16.06
N GLU A 151 -22.52 -7.13 15.40
CA GLU A 151 -22.48 -7.06 13.93
C GLU A 151 -21.19 -7.65 13.36
N ILE A 152 -20.04 -7.34 13.96
CA ILE A 152 -18.75 -7.88 13.53
C ILE A 152 -18.76 -9.41 13.62
N GLU A 153 -19.24 -9.98 14.73
CA GLU A 153 -19.33 -11.42 14.90
C GLU A 153 -20.29 -12.07 13.92
N ASP A 154 -21.46 -11.47 13.70
CA ASP A 154 -22.51 -12.02 12.85
C ASP A 154 -22.20 -11.89 11.35
N ILE A 155 -21.62 -10.76 10.94
CA ILE A 155 -21.42 -10.44 9.52
C ILE A 155 -20.03 -10.86 9.05
N ILE A 156 -18.98 -10.58 9.84
CA ILE A 156 -17.60 -10.88 9.48
C ILE A 156 -17.20 -12.27 9.97
N GLY A 157 -17.74 -12.70 11.09
CA GLY A 157 -17.46 -14.02 11.64
C GLY A 157 -16.19 -14.11 12.49
N ILE A 158 -15.72 -12.97 13.02
CA ILE A 158 -14.56 -12.91 13.91
C ILE A 158 -14.99 -12.50 15.32
N GLU A 159 -14.28 -12.97 16.35
CA GLU A 159 -14.56 -12.60 17.73
C GLU A 159 -14.27 -11.11 17.96
N ALA A 160 -15.23 -10.40 18.53
CA ALA A 160 -15.12 -8.96 18.77
C ALA A 160 -15.46 -8.56 20.22
N HIS A 161 -15.71 -9.52 21.12
CA HIS A 161 -16.09 -9.23 22.51
C HIS A 161 -15.03 -8.43 23.27
N ASP A 162 -13.76 -8.62 22.97
CA ASP A 162 -12.63 -7.93 23.56
C ASP A 162 -11.99 -6.88 22.63
N ALA A 163 -12.70 -6.48 21.55
CA ALA A 163 -12.19 -5.49 20.61
C ALA A 163 -11.92 -4.16 21.32
N PRO A 164 -10.76 -3.54 21.10
CA PRO A 164 -10.48 -2.21 21.63
C PRO A 164 -11.54 -1.20 21.20
N LEU A 165 -12.03 -0.42 22.17
CA LEU A 165 -12.97 0.66 21.96
C LEU A 165 -12.18 1.97 21.99
N ILE A 166 -12.10 2.66 20.86
CA ILE A 166 -11.19 3.79 20.72
C ILE A 166 -11.86 5.02 20.10
N SER A 167 -11.21 6.15 20.32
CA SER A 167 -11.37 7.35 19.48
C SER A 167 -9.99 7.72 18.95
N ALA A 168 -9.74 7.41 17.68
CA ALA A 168 -8.49 7.80 17.05
C ALA A 168 -8.32 9.33 17.02
N LYS A 169 -9.42 10.05 16.90
CA LYS A 169 -9.44 11.51 16.91
C LYS A 169 -8.94 12.09 18.24
N THR A 170 -9.38 11.54 19.37
CA THR A 170 -9.00 12.04 20.70
C THR A 170 -7.80 11.31 21.32
N GLY A 171 -7.42 10.17 20.78
CA GLY A 171 -6.37 9.30 21.32
C GLY A 171 -6.85 8.32 22.39
N LEU A 172 -8.14 8.30 22.70
CA LEU A 172 -8.70 7.41 23.71
C LEU A 172 -8.58 5.94 23.32
N GLY A 173 -8.09 5.10 24.22
CA GLY A 173 -8.02 3.65 24.03
C GLY A 173 -6.86 3.17 23.16
N MET A 174 -5.96 4.05 22.71
CA MET A 174 -4.88 3.69 21.78
C MET A 174 -3.89 2.68 22.34
N GLU A 175 -3.62 2.66 23.64
CA GLU A 175 -2.74 1.66 24.24
C GLU A 175 -3.27 0.24 24.01
N ALA A 176 -4.60 0.07 24.07
CA ALA A 176 -5.22 -1.22 23.83
C ALA A 176 -5.02 -1.69 22.38
N VAL A 177 -4.91 -0.77 21.44
CA VAL A 177 -4.60 -1.11 20.04
C VAL A 177 -3.19 -1.67 19.92
N PHE A 178 -2.21 -1.02 20.54
CA PHE A 178 -0.82 -1.52 20.54
C PHE A 178 -0.72 -2.90 21.22
N ASP A 179 -1.38 -3.07 22.36
CA ASP A 179 -1.40 -4.36 23.07
C ASP A 179 -2.00 -5.46 22.19
N LYS A 180 -3.09 -5.15 21.46
CA LYS A 180 -3.72 -6.12 20.55
C LYS A 180 -2.83 -6.46 19.36
N ILE A 181 -2.13 -5.51 18.78
CA ILE A 181 -1.20 -5.76 17.69
C ILE A 181 -0.13 -6.75 18.14
N ILE A 182 0.47 -6.52 19.30
CA ILE A 182 1.54 -7.36 19.83
C ILE A 182 1.02 -8.75 20.20
N GLU A 183 -0.14 -8.84 20.82
CA GLU A 183 -0.74 -10.09 21.28
C GLU A 183 -1.30 -10.94 20.14
N ALA A 184 -2.06 -10.33 19.23
CA ALA A 184 -2.87 -11.05 18.26
C ALA A 184 -2.19 -11.23 16.89
N VAL A 185 -1.41 -10.26 16.43
CA VAL A 185 -0.73 -10.38 15.14
C VAL A 185 0.49 -11.29 15.31
N PRO A 186 0.57 -12.39 14.54
CA PRO A 186 1.75 -13.26 14.62
C PRO A 186 3.02 -12.54 14.18
N HIS A 187 4.14 -12.90 14.78
CA HIS A 187 5.43 -12.42 14.28
C HIS A 187 5.77 -13.13 12.96
N PRO A 188 6.55 -12.50 12.07
CA PRO A 188 6.99 -13.15 10.85
C PRO A 188 7.94 -14.31 11.16
N THR A 189 8.01 -15.24 10.22
CA THR A 189 8.97 -16.34 10.22
C THR A 189 9.74 -16.32 8.92
N GLY A 190 10.84 -17.02 8.85
CA GLY A 190 11.68 -17.11 7.67
C GLY A 190 13.11 -17.44 8.05
N ASP A 191 13.87 -17.94 7.07
CA ASP A 191 15.26 -18.30 7.27
C ASP A 191 16.17 -17.22 6.68
N PRO A 192 16.87 -16.42 7.52
CA PRO A 192 17.77 -15.38 7.01
C PRO A 192 19.00 -15.93 6.26
N LYS A 193 19.30 -17.23 6.37
CA LYS A 193 20.42 -17.89 5.68
C LYS A 193 20.01 -18.50 4.33
N ALA A 194 18.73 -18.65 4.09
CA ALA A 194 18.22 -19.15 2.81
C ALA A 194 18.46 -18.13 1.67
N PRO A 195 18.35 -18.54 0.41
CA PRO A 195 18.34 -17.61 -0.70
C PRO A 195 17.30 -16.52 -0.54
N LEU A 196 17.62 -15.30 -0.94
CA LEU A 196 16.69 -14.17 -0.85
C LEU A 196 15.38 -14.48 -1.56
N LYS A 197 14.29 -14.24 -0.86
CA LYS A 197 12.92 -14.30 -1.38
C LYS A 197 12.16 -13.11 -0.82
N ALA A 198 11.93 -12.11 -1.65
CA ALA A 198 11.24 -10.88 -1.24
C ALA A 198 10.11 -10.55 -2.21
N LEU A 199 9.03 -10.04 -1.67
CA LEU A 199 7.85 -9.63 -2.44
C LEU A 199 7.90 -8.13 -2.67
N ILE A 200 7.78 -7.69 -3.92
CA ILE A 200 7.52 -6.29 -4.23
C ILE A 200 6.01 -6.05 -4.09
N PHE A 201 5.62 -5.21 -3.16
CA PHE A 201 4.19 -4.90 -2.97
C PHE A 201 3.84 -3.46 -3.35
N ASP A 202 4.83 -2.59 -3.59
CA ASP A 202 4.64 -1.25 -4.15
C ASP A 202 5.93 -0.76 -4.78
N SER A 203 5.81 0.24 -5.66
CA SER A 203 6.95 0.95 -6.22
C SER A 203 6.55 2.37 -6.61
N TYR A 204 7.49 3.30 -6.55
CA TYR A 204 7.26 4.66 -7.03
C TYR A 204 8.57 5.27 -7.52
N TYR A 205 8.45 6.29 -8.35
CA TYR A 205 9.61 7.00 -8.89
C TYR A 205 9.97 8.20 -8.01
N ASP A 206 11.26 8.26 -7.66
CA ASP A 206 11.85 9.40 -6.98
C ASP A 206 12.85 10.08 -7.91
N SER A 207 12.79 11.40 -8.05
CA SER A 207 13.62 12.15 -8.98
C SER A 207 15.13 12.05 -8.68
N TYR A 208 15.50 11.73 -7.44
CA TYR A 208 16.90 11.61 -7.02
C TYR A 208 17.40 10.17 -6.99
N LYS A 209 16.54 9.23 -6.60
CA LYS A 209 16.92 7.83 -6.35
C LYS A 209 16.50 6.85 -7.45
N GLY A 210 15.69 7.31 -8.42
CA GLY A 210 15.05 6.44 -9.39
C GLY A 210 13.85 5.71 -8.81
N VAL A 211 13.60 4.50 -9.28
CA VAL A 211 12.48 3.71 -8.76
C VAL A 211 12.82 3.15 -7.38
N ILE A 212 11.94 3.41 -6.43
CA ILE A 212 12.00 2.86 -5.08
C ILE A 212 11.01 1.70 -5.01
N CYS A 213 11.51 0.50 -4.68
CA CYS A 213 10.69 -0.70 -4.56
C CYS A 213 10.44 -1.01 -3.09
N TYR A 214 9.18 -1.04 -2.66
CA TYR A 214 8.82 -1.52 -1.33
C TYR A 214 8.71 -3.03 -1.34
N ILE A 215 9.37 -3.66 -0.37
CA ILE A 215 9.46 -5.12 -0.28
C ILE A 215 9.13 -5.63 1.12
N ARG A 216 8.62 -6.86 1.16
CA ARG A 216 8.63 -7.73 2.32
C ARG A 216 9.62 -8.86 2.07
N VAL A 217 10.59 -9.01 2.94
CA VAL A 217 11.56 -10.10 2.87
C VAL A 217 10.99 -11.32 3.59
N PHE A 218 10.80 -12.43 2.86
CA PHE A 218 10.33 -13.69 3.43
C PHE A 218 11.49 -14.59 3.86
N ASP A 219 12.52 -14.71 3.04
CA ASP A 219 13.73 -15.47 3.35
C ASP A 219 14.97 -14.69 2.90
N GLY A 220 16.09 -14.96 3.54
CA GLY A 220 17.38 -14.40 3.14
C GLY A 220 17.59 -12.98 3.63
N VAL A 221 18.52 -12.32 2.98
CA VAL A 221 18.96 -10.96 3.29
C VAL A 221 19.17 -10.20 2.00
N ILE A 222 18.76 -8.94 1.95
CA ILE A 222 19.10 -8.01 0.86
C ILE A 222 19.92 -6.86 1.42
N LYS A 223 20.99 -6.52 0.71
CA LYS A 223 21.90 -5.43 1.12
C LYS A 223 22.53 -4.76 -0.10
N PRO A 224 23.05 -3.52 0.05
CA PRO A 224 23.73 -2.83 -1.04
C PRO A 224 24.86 -3.65 -1.62
N GLY A 225 25.03 -3.56 -2.93
CA GLY A 225 26.07 -4.28 -3.66
C GLY A 225 25.68 -5.66 -4.16
N MET A 226 24.55 -6.21 -3.69
CA MET A 226 24.06 -7.50 -4.18
C MET A 226 23.49 -7.37 -5.59
N GLU A 227 23.72 -8.40 -6.41
CA GLU A 227 23.00 -8.56 -7.67
C GLU A 227 21.71 -9.35 -7.41
N ILE A 228 20.59 -8.77 -7.78
CA ILE A 228 19.26 -9.36 -7.64
C ILE A 228 18.67 -9.69 -9.00
N GLU A 229 17.72 -10.60 -8.98
CA GLU A 229 16.97 -11.02 -10.16
C GLU A 229 15.47 -10.89 -9.89
N MET A 230 14.75 -10.31 -10.85
CA MET A 230 13.29 -10.30 -10.87
C MET A 230 12.82 -11.63 -11.45
N MET A 231 12.12 -12.43 -10.67
CA MET A 231 11.76 -13.80 -11.10
C MET A 231 10.73 -13.84 -12.22
N SER A 232 9.93 -12.78 -12.41
CA SER A 232 8.92 -12.76 -13.47
C SER A 232 9.51 -12.71 -14.88
N ASN A 233 10.66 -12.07 -15.07
CA ASN A 233 11.25 -11.86 -16.39
C ASN A 233 12.77 -12.11 -16.45
N GLY A 234 13.41 -12.46 -15.34
CA GLY A 234 14.84 -12.71 -15.29
C GLY A 234 15.73 -11.45 -15.34
N ALA A 235 15.15 -10.26 -15.30
CA ALA A 235 15.92 -9.02 -15.28
C ALA A 235 16.77 -8.92 -14.01
N THR A 236 18.01 -8.46 -14.17
CA THR A 236 18.97 -8.37 -13.06
C THR A 236 19.38 -6.94 -12.80
N PHE A 237 19.57 -6.61 -11.52
CA PHE A 237 19.96 -5.28 -11.08
C PHE A 237 20.93 -5.41 -9.90
N GLU A 238 21.81 -4.40 -9.76
CA GLU A 238 22.62 -4.27 -8.56
C GLU A 238 21.91 -3.37 -7.55
N VAL A 239 21.76 -3.82 -6.32
CA VAL A 239 21.16 -3.05 -5.24
C VAL A 239 22.06 -1.89 -4.86
N VAL A 240 21.52 -0.67 -4.89
CA VAL A 240 22.25 0.55 -4.52
C VAL A 240 22.01 0.89 -3.05
N GLU A 241 20.76 0.84 -2.59
CA GLU A 241 20.37 1.23 -1.24
C GLU A 241 19.27 0.30 -0.74
N VAL A 242 19.29 0.02 0.55
CA VAL A 242 18.15 -0.58 1.27
C VAL A 242 17.82 0.26 2.48
N GLY A 243 16.58 0.22 2.93
CA GLY A 243 16.18 1.00 4.09
C GLY A 243 14.72 0.81 4.45
N VAL A 244 14.27 1.69 5.34
CA VAL A 244 12.89 1.72 5.82
C VAL A 244 12.36 3.14 5.74
N THR A 245 11.05 3.28 5.74
CA THR A 245 10.39 4.58 5.82
C THR A 245 10.06 4.85 7.28
N THR A 246 10.54 5.97 7.77
CA THR A 246 10.20 6.52 9.07
C THR A 246 9.56 7.90 8.83
N SER A 247 10.08 8.98 9.37
CA SER A 247 9.66 10.33 8.96
C SER A 247 10.13 10.69 7.53
N GLY A 248 10.94 9.85 6.93
CA GLY A 248 11.49 9.91 5.59
C GLY A 248 12.19 8.60 5.31
N LEU A 249 12.87 8.49 4.19
CA LEU A 249 13.65 7.30 3.87
C LEU A 249 14.90 7.25 4.75
N LEU A 250 15.10 6.12 5.42
CA LEU A 250 16.24 5.87 6.28
C LEU A 250 17.03 4.67 5.75
N SER A 251 18.25 4.91 5.28
CA SER A 251 19.13 3.85 4.80
C SER A 251 19.57 2.93 5.94
N LEU A 252 19.58 1.63 5.65
CA LEU A 252 20.07 0.58 6.56
C LEU A 252 21.17 -0.22 5.89
N ASN A 253 21.89 -1.02 6.68
CA ASN A 253 22.92 -1.91 6.15
C ASN A 253 22.33 -3.10 5.41
N GLU A 254 21.17 -3.58 5.84
CA GLU A 254 20.49 -4.73 5.27
C GLU A 254 19.03 -4.80 5.69
N LEU A 255 18.23 -5.57 4.95
CA LEU A 255 16.94 -6.06 5.38
C LEU A 255 17.01 -7.59 5.38
N SER A 256 16.47 -8.22 6.42
CA SER A 256 16.50 -9.68 6.57
C SER A 256 15.08 -10.26 6.67
N ALA A 257 14.99 -11.58 6.61
CA ALA A 257 13.71 -12.30 6.69
C ALA A 257 12.79 -11.73 7.79
N GLY A 258 11.58 -11.38 7.42
CA GLY A 258 10.59 -10.74 8.30
C GLY A 258 10.50 -9.23 8.17
N ASP A 259 11.50 -8.57 7.61
CA ASP A 259 11.51 -7.12 7.45
C ASP A 259 10.63 -6.64 6.30
N VAL A 260 10.08 -5.44 6.50
CA VAL A 260 9.42 -4.64 5.48
C VAL A 260 10.23 -3.36 5.30
N GLY A 261 10.54 -3.02 4.07
CA GLY A 261 11.32 -1.82 3.77
C GLY A 261 11.37 -1.56 2.28
N TYR A 262 12.42 -0.89 1.82
CA TYR A 262 12.58 -0.58 0.41
C TYR A 262 14.00 -0.90 -0.08
N PHE A 263 14.14 -1.01 -1.39
CA PHE A 263 15.44 -0.96 -2.04
C PHE A 263 15.39 -0.08 -3.29
N THR A 264 16.57 0.38 -3.69
CA THR A 264 16.78 1.02 -4.98
C THR A 264 17.88 0.26 -5.73
N ALA A 265 17.80 0.24 -7.06
CA ALA A 265 18.74 -0.52 -7.90
C ALA A 265 18.93 0.14 -9.26
N SER A 266 18.84 1.47 -9.33
CA SER A 266 18.93 2.24 -10.59
C SER A 266 17.91 1.80 -11.65
N ILE A 267 16.77 1.35 -11.22
CA ILE A 267 15.63 1.03 -12.09
C ILE A 267 15.01 2.34 -12.57
N LYS A 268 14.85 2.50 -13.86
CA LYS A 268 14.45 3.78 -14.45
C LYS A 268 12.94 4.02 -14.54
N GLU A 269 12.17 2.94 -14.67
CA GLU A 269 10.73 3.01 -14.85
C GLU A 269 10.00 2.06 -13.91
N VAL A 270 8.89 2.51 -13.35
CA VAL A 270 8.07 1.71 -12.42
C VAL A 270 7.64 0.38 -13.02
N LYS A 271 7.38 0.35 -14.32
CA LYS A 271 6.97 -0.89 -15.02
C LYS A 271 8.03 -1.99 -15.01
N GLU A 272 9.30 -1.67 -14.71
CA GLU A 272 10.38 -2.65 -14.57
C GLU A 272 10.39 -3.31 -13.19
N ALA A 273 9.72 -2.69 -12.22
CA ALA A 273 9.58 -3.17 -10.83
C ALA A 273 8.10 -3.49 -10.56
N ARG A 274 7.66 -4.63 -11.04
CA ARG A 274 6.24 -5.00 -11.04
C ARG A 274 5.78 -5.46 -9.66
N VAL A 275 4.64 -4.91 -9.22
CA VAL A 275 3.98 -5.33 -7.99
C VAL A 275 3.61 -6.81 -8.07
N GLY A 276 3.93 -7.54 -7.03
CA GLY A 276 3.71 -8.99 -6.96
C GLY A 276 4.91 -9.83 -7.38
N ASP A 277 5.92 -9.21 -7.99
CA ASP A 277 7.14 -9.92 -8.40
C ASP A 277 7.96 -10.39 -7.19
N THR A 278 8.67 -11.47 -7.38
CA THR A 278 9.63 -11.98 -6.40
C THR A 278 11.03 -11.57 -6.77
N VAL A 279 11.72 -10.98 -5.80
CA VAL A 279 13.13 -10.62 -5.91
C VAL A 279 13.96 -11.73 -5.26
N THR A 280 14.97 -12.22 -5.97
CA THR A 280 15.91 -13.21 -5.46
C THR A 280 17.36 -12.79 -5.70
N GLU A 281 18.31 -13.50 -5.13
CA GLU A 281 19.73 -13.28 -5.37
C GLU A 281 20.15 -13.98 -6.66
N LYS A 282 20.80 -13.26 -7.56
CA LYS A 282 21.23 -13.80 -8.86
C LYS A 282 22.17 -15.00 -8.73
N SER A 283 23.15 -14.92 -7.82
CA SER A 283 24.15 -15.98 -7.62
C SER A 283 23.62 -17.19 -6.89
N ARG A 284 22.50 -17.07 -6.18
CA ARG A 284 21.89 -18.11 -5.36
C ARG A 284 20.36 -17.94 -5.37
N PRO A 285 19.71 -18.22 -6.51
CA PRO A 285 18.28 -17.96 -6.63
C PRO A 285 17.45 -18.93 -5.80
N THR A 286 16.32 -18.43 -5.27
CA THR A 286 15.30 -19.29 -4.66
C THR A 286 14.64 -20.16 -5.74
N LYS A 287 14.14 -21.33 -5.34
CA LYS A 287 13.57 -22.30 -6.29
C LYS A 287 12.19 -21.87 -6.80
N GLU A 288 11.38 -21.28 -5.96
CA GLU A 288 10.01 -20.92 -6.28
C GLU A 288 9.73 -19.46 -6.00
N ALA A 289 9.02 -18.79 -6.93
CA ALA A 289 8.51 -17.46 -6.73
C ALA A 289 7.35 -17.48 -5.73
N LEU A 290 7.11 -16.33 -5.08
CA LEU A 290 5.95 -16.14 -4.23
C LEU A 290 4.67 -16.18 -5.07
N PRO A 291 3.57 -16.72 -4.51
CA PRO A 291 2.32 -16.83 -5.26
C PRO A 291 1.67 -15.47 -5.51
N GLY A 292 0.75 -15.44 -6.47
CA GLY A 292 -0.13 -14.30 -6.68
C GLY A 292 0.37 -13.27 -7.68
N TYR A 293 1.57 -13.44 -8.27
CA TYR A 293 2.01 -12.54 -9.32
C TYR A 293 1.10 -12.68 -10.56
N LYS A 294 0.67 -11.55 -11.08
CA LYS A 294 0.05 -11.45 -12.38
C LYS A 294 0.28 -10.07 -12.98
N GLN A 295 0.31 -9.98 -14.28
CA GLN A 295 0.32 -8.69 -14.96
C GLN A 295 -1.10 -8.14 -14.91
N VAL A 296 -1.25 -6.95 -14.30
CA VAL A 296 -2.56 -6.30 -14.17
C VAL A 296 -3.02 -5.83 -15.55
N GLN A 297 -4.26 -6.18 -15.90
CA GLN A 297 -4.87 -5.82 -17.17
C GLN A 297 -5.85 -4.66 -16.99
N PRO A 298 -5.85 -3.67 -17.89
CA PRO A 298 -6.86 -2.62 -17.85
C PRO A 298 -8.27 -3.18 -18.03
N MET A 299 -9.24 -2.57 -17.32
CA MET A 299 -10.64 -2.93 -17.39
C MET A 299 -11.50 -1.88 -18.05
N VAL A 300 -11.07 -0.61 -18.04
CA VAL A 300 -11.79 0.53 -18.60
C VAL A 300 -10.87 1.27 -19.55
N PHE A 301 -11.38 1.63 -20.70
CA PHE A 301 -10.62 2.38 -21.71
C PHE A 301 -11.34 3.67 -22.07
N CYS A 302 -10.56 4.71 -22.37
CA CYS A 302 -11.09 5.94 -22.95
C CYS A 302 -10.04 6.56 -23.92
N GLY A 303 -10.50 7.40 -24.82
CA GLY A 303 -9.63 8.20 -25.65
C GLY A 303 -9.31 9.54 -24.98
N ILE A 304 -8.04 9.94 -25.03
CA ILE A 304 -7.58 11.24 -24.55
C ILE A 304 -6.95 11.98 -25.74
N TYR A 305 -7.47 13.16 -26.05
CA TYR A 305 -7.08 13.95 -27.21
C TYR A 305 -6.67 15.36 -26.78
N PRO A 306 -5.69 15.98 -27.47
CA PRO A 306 -5.29 17.35 -27.17
C PRO A 306 -6.47 18.30 -27.24
N GLY A 307 -6.56 19.21 -26.29
CA GLY A 307 -7.53 20.29 -26.30
C GLY A 307 -7.13 21.41 -27.27
N GLU A 308 -7.95 22.44 -27.31
CA GLU A 308 -7.66 23.61 -28.12
C GLU A 308 -6.38 24.31 -27.64
N GLY A 309 -5.42 24.49 -28.54
CA GLY A 309 -4.14 25.13 -28.24
C GLY A 309 -3.09 24.18 -27.65
N GLU A 310 -3.40 22.88 -27.50
CA GLU A 310 -2.45 21.87 -27.04
C GLU A 310 -1.90 21.05 -28.21
N GLU A 311 -0.66 20.58 -28.05
CA GLU A 311 -0.02 19.72 -29.01
C GLU A 311 -0.04 18.26 -28.59
N TYR A 312 -0.10 17.36 -29.56
CA TYR A 312 -0.06 15.90 -29.34
C TYR A 312 1.15 15.46 -28.46
N THR A 313 2.32 16.05 -28.72
CA THR A 313 3.54 15.75 -27.98
C THR A 313 3.46 16.12 -26.51
N GLU A 314 2.76 17.20 -26.19
CA GLU A 314 2.55 17.64 -24.80
C GLU A 314 1.70 16.63 -24.03
N VAL A 315 0.64 16.11 -24.66
CA VAL A 315 -0.23 15.10 -24.06
C VAL A 315 0.53 13.79 -23.85
N ARG A 316 1.35 13.39 -24.83
CA ARG A 316 2.18 12.19 -24.73
C ARG A 316 3.17 12.28 -23.57
N GLU A 317 3.86 13.40 -23.44
CA GLU A 317 4.82 13.63 -22.36
C GLU A 317 4.12 13.60 -20.99
N ALA A 318 2.94 14.20 -20.91
CA ALA A 318 2.13 14.17 -19.68
C ALA A 318 1.73 12.74 -19.28
N LEU A 319 1.29 11.93 -20.23
CA LEU A 319 0.93 10.52 -19.99
C LEU A 319 2.15 9.69 -19.61
N GLU A 320 3.29 9.88 -20.25
CA GLU A 320 4.54 9.22 -19.93
C GLU A 320 4.98 9.55 -18.50
N LYS A 321 4.87 10.80 -18.09
CA LYS A 321 5.20 11.26 -16.73
C LYS A 321 4.30 10.62 -15.68
N LEU A 322 2.99 10.52 -15.94
CA LEU A 322 2.06 9.86 -15.05
C LEU A 322 2.34 8.36 -14.95
N GLN A 323 2.65 7.72 -16.07
CA GLN A 323 2.95 6.29 -16.13
C GLN A 323 4.18 5.90 -15.32
N VAL A 324 5.15 6.79 -15.16
CA VAL A 324 6.34 6.56 -14.31
C VAL A 324 5.94 6.19 -12.89
N ASN A 325 4.87 6.79 -12.35
CA ASN A 325 4.38 6.50 -11.00
C ASN A 325 3.13 5.61 -10.96
N ASP A 326 2.61 5.22 -12.11
CA ASP A 326 1.39 4.43 -12.18
C ASP A 326 1.54 3.33 -13.25
N ALA A 327 2.03 2.17 -12.82
CA ALA A 327 2.24 1.03 -13.70
C ALA A 327 0.93 0.44 -14.25
N ALA A 328 -0.21 0.77 -13.66
CA ALA A 328 -1.52 0.31 -14.10
C ALA A 328 -2.09 1.15 -15.25
N LEU A 329 -1.55 2.36 -15.47
CA LEU A 329 -1.93 3.19 -16.63
C LEU A 329 -1.25 2.64 -17.88
N SER A 330 -2.05 2.32 -18.89
CA SER A 330 -1.56 1.99 -20.22
C SER A 330 -2.06 3.01 -21.24
N PHE A 331 -1.29 3.27 -22.25
CA PHE A 331 -1.73 4.12 -23.36
C PHE A 331 -1.04 3.74 -24.67
N GLU A 332 -1.74 3.94 -25.75
CA GLU A 332 -1.23 3.75 -27.12
C GLU A 332 -1.78 4.84 -28.03
N ALA A 333 -1.06 5.12 -29.09
CA ALA A 333 -1.49 6.12 -30.07
C ALA A 333 -2.81 5.70 -30.75
N GLU A 334 -3.71 6.66 -30.94
CA GLU A 334 -5.00 6.45 -31.57
C GLU A 334 -5.33 7.63 -32.48
N THR A 335 -6.11 7.37 -33.52
CA THR A 335 -6.59 8.40 -34.43
C THR A 335 -8.11 8.41 -34.45
N SER A 336 -8.71 9.59 -34.29
CA SER A 336 -10.15 9.80 -34.42
C SER A 336 -10.44 10.68 -35.62
N VAL A 337 -11.48 10.35 -36.39
CA VAL A 337 -11.93 11.18 -37.51
C VAL A 337 -12.35 12.57 -37.03
N ALA A 338 -12.99 12.66 -35.87
CA ALA A 338 -13.48 13.92 -35.33
C ALA A 338 -12.42 14.73 -34.58
N LEU A 339 -11.52 14.06 -33.85
CA LEU A 339 -10.62 14.69 -32.88
C LEU A 339 -9.14 14.66 -33.29
N GLY A 340 -8.80 13.94 -34.36
CA GLY A 340 -7.43 13.81 -34.86
C GLY A 340 -6.60 12.79 -34.07
N PHE A 341 -5.32 13.11 -33.84
CA PHE A 341 -4.38 12.23 -33.15
C PHE A 341 -4.56 12.36 -31.62
N GLY A 342 -4.54 11.23 -30.94
CA GLY A 342 -4.65 11.15 -29.49
C GLY A 342 -4.16 9.81 -28.98
N PHE A 343 -4.69 9.40 -27.83
CA PHE A 343 -4.26 8.17 -27.14
C PHE A 343 -5.46 7.40 -26.64
N ARG A 344 -5.42 6.08 -26.82
CA ARG A 344 -6.31 5.17 -26.13
C ARG A 344 -5.66 4.79 -24.81
N CYS A 345 -6.29 5.15 -23.71
CA CYS A 345 -5.77 4.90 -22.36
C CYS A 345 -6.58 3.81 -21.66
N GLY A 346 -5.87 2.94 -20.93
CA GLY A 346 -6.46 1.87 -20.15
C GLY A 346 -6.27 2.11 -18.66
N PHE A 347 -7.31 1.81 -17.87
CA PHE A 347 -7.40 2.04 -16.43
C PHE A 347 -7.94 0.82 -15.72
N LEU A 348 -7.63 0.68 -14.42
CA LEU A 348 -8.15 -0.42 -13.60
C LEU A 348 -9.67 -0.35 -13.42
N GLY A 349 -10.22 0.86 -13.36
CA GLY A 349 -11.65 1.10 -13.19
C GLY A 349 -11.96 2.58 -13.36
N LEU A 350 -13.22 2.96 -13.13
CA LEU A 350 -13.68 4.34 -13.31
C LEU A 350 -13.01 5.32 -12.35
N LEU A 351 -12.78 4.93 -11.10
CA LEU A 351 -12.10 5.80 -10.15
C LEU A 351 -10.65 6.05 -10.57
N HIS A 352 -9.94 5.02 -11.01
CA HIS A 352 -8.58 5.16 -11.52
C HIS A 352 -8.54 6.14 -12.70
N MET A 353 -9.50 6.01 -13.62
CA MET A 353 -9.65 6.93 -14.76
C MET A 353 -9.84 8.37 -14.31
N GLU A 354 -10.74 8.62 -13.36
CA GLU A 354 -11.00 9.97 -12.83
C GLU A 354 -9.77 10.58 -12.17
N ILE A 355 -9.04 9.79 -11.39
CA ILE A 355 -7.82 10.24 -10.71
C ILE A 355 -6.75 10.63 -11.73
N ILE A 356 -6.54 9.81 -12.76
CA ILE A 356 -5.57 10.12 -13.82
C ILE A 356 -5.99 11.38 -14.60
N GLN A 357 -7.27 11.51 -14.89
CA GLN A 357 -7.80 12.71 -15.55
C GLN A 357 -7.52 13.98 -14.74
N GLU A 358 -7.83 13.96 -13.45
CA GLU A 358 -7.58 15.11 -12.58
C GLU A 358 -6.09 15.43 -12.46
N ARG A 359 -5.24 14.40 -12.43
CA ARG A 359 -3.79 14.60 -12.38
C ARG A 359 -3.24 15.18 -13.68
N LEU A 360 -3.78 14.77 -14.83
CA LEU A 360 -3.45 15.41 -16.11
C LEU A 360 -3.77 16.90 -16.10
N GLU A 361 -4.93 17.26 -15.61
CA GLU A 361 -5.37 18.65 -15.53
C GLU A 361 -4.53 19.49 -14.58
N ARG A 362 -4.15 18.93 -13.42
CA ARG A 362 -3.44 19.67 -12.35
C ARG A 362 -1.93 19.69 -12.51
N GLU A 363 -1.33 18.54 -12.82
CA GLU A 363 0.12 18.37 -12.77
C GLU A 363 0.81 18.66 -14.10
N SER A 364 0.11 18.46 -15.21
CA SER A 364 0.69 18.54 -16.55
C SER A 364 0.16 19.71 -17.37
N VAL A 365 -0.73 20.51 -16.80
CA VAL A 365 -1.35 21.70 -17.42
C VAL A 365 -2.19 21.38 -18.65
N SER A 366 -2.12 20.18 -19.19
CA SER A 366 -2.86 19.77 -20.37
C SER A 366 -4.27 19.37 -20.01
N TYR A 367 -5.24 20.04 -20.62
CA TYR A 367 -6.60 19.57 -20.61
C TYR A 367 -6.91 18.86 -21.92
N THR A 368 -7.63 17.78 -21.85
CA THR A 368 -7.88 16.91 -22.98
C THR A 368 -9.36 16.60 -23.13
N HIS A 369 -9.79 16.32 -24.34
CA HIS A 369 -11.11 15.77 -24.62
C HIS A 369 -11.11 14.27 -24.32
N LEU A 370 -12.07 13.83 -23.49
CA LEU A 370 -12.28 12.43 -23.21
C LEU A 370 -13.44 11.89 -24.03
N THR A 371 -13.25 10.69 -24.58
CA THR A 371 -14.38 9.93 -25.13
C THR A 371 -15.07 9.17 -24.00
N LEU A 372 -16.26 8.63 -24.27
CA LEU A 372 -16.94 7.77 -23.30
C LEU A 372 -16.11 6.55 -22.98
N PRO A 373 -16.04 6.14 -21.70
CA PRO A 373 -15.33 4.92 -21.31
C PRO A 373 -15.87 3.70 -22.06
N THR A 374 -14.95 2.83 -22.49
CA THR A 374 -15.28 1.55 -23.10
C THR A 374 -14.66 0.43 -22.28
N SER A 375 -15.29 -0.72 -22.26
CA SER A 375 -14.69 -1.91 -21.66
C SER A 375 -13.99 -2.74 -22.74
N PRO A 376 -12.97 -3.53 -22.39
CA PRO A 376 -12.46 -4.56 -23.28
C PRO A 376 -13.53 -5.63 -23.47
N TYR A 377 -13.59 -6.20 -24.59
CA TYR A 377 -14.59 -7.25 -24.89
C TYR A 377 -14.43 -8.48 -24.03
#